data_589157d997528558df135d124e5e0cf8
#
_entry.id   589157d997528558df135d124e5e0cf8
#
_cell.length_a   1.000
_cell.length_b   1.000
_cell.length_c   1.000
_cell.angle_alpha   90.00
_cell.angle_beta   90.00
_cell.angle_gamma   90.00
#
_symmetry.space_group_name_H-M   'P 1'
#
loop_
_entity.id
_entity.type
_entity.pdbx_description
1 polymer ?
#
loop_
_entity_poly.entity_id
_entity_poly.type
_entity_poly.pdbx_seq_one_letter_code
_entity_poly.pdbx_strand_id
1 'polypeptide(L)'
;CDFSFSGLKTAVRRRVEELGHELDSQATADLAACFQAAVAASLVDRSRHAVEMFEADHGGGHAFVVAGGVAANQSLRAALSGLAESRGMPFIAPPLALCTDNAAMIAWAGHERMAVGASGDSLDFKPRPRWPLDPDAAKSIGAGAAKA
;
A
#
# COMPACT_ATOMS: atom_id res chain seq x y z
N CYS A 1 5.35 11.25 -6.60
CA CYS A 1 4.15 10.36 -6.60
C CYS A 1 3.77 9.93 -5.18
N ASP A 2 3.65 10.90 -4.24
CA ASP A 2 3.31 10.59 -2.87
C ASP A 2 1.83 10.23 -2.70
N PHE A 3 1.56 9.30 -1.79
CA PHE A 3 0.21 8.90 -1.42
C PHE A 3 -0.20 9.51 -0.08
N SER A 4 -1.38 10.12 0.00
CA SER A 4 -1.98 10.58 1.24
C SER A 4 -3.49 10.38 1.22
N PHE A 5 -3.99 9.66 2.22
CA PHE A 5 -5.43 9.43 2.41
C PHE A 5 -6.00 10.17 3.63
N SER A 6 -5.22 11.03 4.27
CA SER A 6 -5.68 11.79 5.46
C SER A 6 -6.83 12.73 5.13
N GLY A 7 -6.76 13.42 3.99
CA GLY A 7 -7.84 14.28 3.50
C GLY A 7 -9.11 13.52 3.17
N LEU A 8 -8.99 12.31 2.59
CA LEU A 8 -10.11 11.47 2.24
C LEU A 8 -10.86 10.97 3.49
N LYS A 9 -10.13 10.55 4.53
CA LYS A 9 -10.75 10.19 5.83
C LYS A 9 -11.54 11.35 6.43
N THR A 10 -10.99 12.57 6.37
CA THR A 10 -11.66 13.78 6.86
C THR A 10 -12.92 14.09 6.04
N ALA A 11 -12.88 13.91 4.72
CA ALA A 11 -14.03 14.11 3.85
C ALA A 11 -15.17 13.13 4.17
N VAL A 12 -14.84 11.85 4.40
CA VAL A 12 -15.83 10.84 4.83
C VAL A 12 -16.47 11.23 6.14
N ARG A 13 -15.67 11.63 7.15
CA ARG A 13 -16.20 12.05 8.45
C ARG A 13 -17.17 13.23 8.29
N ARG A 14 -16.79 14.25 7.54
CA ARG A 14 -17.69 15.40 7.28
C ARG A 14 -19.00 14.97 6.59
N ARG A 15 -18.89 14.04 5.62
CA ARG A 15 -20.07 13.55 4.93
C ARG A 15 -21.01 12.77 5.84
N VAL A 16 -20.48 11.99 6.78
CA VAL A 16 -21.29 11.31 7.82
C VAL A 16 -21.97 12.34 8.72
N GLU A 17 -21.24 13.38 9.15
CA GLU A 17 -21.80 14.47 9.97
C GLU A 17 -22.95 15.22 9.25
N GLU A 18 -22.79 15.49 7.93
CA GLU A 18 -23.82 16.13 7.10
C GLU A 18 -25.08 15.27 6.89
N LEU A 19 -24.91 13.96 6.80
CA LEU A 19 -26.03 13.02 6.59
C LEU A 19 -26.77 12.68 7.91
N GLY A 20 -26.25 13.11 9.05
CA GLY A 20 -26.71 12.72 10.36
C GLY A 20 -25.98 11.47 10.87
N HIS A 21 -25.79 11.37 12.19
CA HIS A 21 -24.96 10.31 12.79
C HIS A 21 -25.58 8.90 12.70
N GLU A 22 -26.86 8.78 12.40
CA GLU A 22 -27.55 7.50 12.22
C GLU A 22 -27.76 7.22 10.74
N LEU A 23 -26.74 6.61 10.11
CA LEU A 23 -26.83 6.15 8.72
C LEU A 23 -27.53 4.78 8.69
N ASP A 24 -28.47 4.61 7.76
CA ASP A 24 -29.00 3.29 7.47
C ASP A 24 -27.94 2.40 6.75
N SER A 25 -28.27 1.14 6.60
CA SER A 25 -27.37 0.16 5.99
C SER A 25 -27.03 0.50 4.54
N GLN A 26 -27.97 1.05 3.78
CA GLN A 26 -27.76 1.42 2.38
C GLN A 26 -26.83 2.65 2.25
N ALA A 27 -27.11 3.72 3.01
CA ALA A 27 -26.25 4.90 3.03
C ALA A 27 -24.80 4.56 3.48
N THR A 28 -24.67 3.65 4.44
CA THR A 28 -23.36 3.15 4.89
C THR A 28 -22.64 2.40 3.77
N ALA A 29 -23.33 1.52 3.05
CA ALA A 29 -22.76 0.77 1.93
C ALA A 29 -22.37 1.69 0.77
N ASP A 30 -23.21 2.65 0.42
CA ASP A 30 -22.95 3.64 -0.64
C ASP A 30 -21.73 4.50 -0.31
N LEU A 31 -21.62 4.96 0.93
CA LEU A 31 -20.48 5.75 1.38
C LEU A 31 -19.18 4.93 1.36
N ALA A 32 -19.25 3.67 1.77
CA ALA A 32 -18.10 2.75 1.71
C ALA A 32 -17.67 2.47 0.25
N ALA A 33 -18.62 2.28 -0.66
CA ALA A 33 -18.34 2.11 -2.08
C ALA A 33 -17.70 3.36 -2.70
N CYS A 34 -18.23 4.54 -2.40
CA CYS A 34 -17.65 5.82 -2.84
C CYS A 34 -16.23 6.01 -2.28
N PHE A 35 -15.99 5.69 -1.02
CA PHE A 35 -14.67 5.74 -0.43
C PHE A 35 -13.69 4.80 -1.14
N GLN A 36 -14.07 3.54 -1.35
CA GLN A 36 -13.25 2.56 -2.05
C GLN A 36 -12.93 3.00 -3.48
N ALA A 37 -13.91 3.55 -4.21
CA ALA A 37 -13.71 4.07 -5.56
C ALA A 37 -12.71 5.25 -5.57
N ALA A 38 -12.82 6.18 -4.62
CA ALA A 38 -11.90 7.30 -4.50
C ALA A 38 -10.46 6.85 -4.16
N VAL A 39 -10.31 5.83 -3.30
CA VAL A 39 -8.99 5.21 -3.01
C VAL A 39 -8.42 4.57 -4.27
N ALA A 40 -9.22 3.79 -5.00
CA ALA A 40 -8.80 3.15 -6.25
C ALA A 40 -8.34 4.18 -7.29
N ALA A 41 -9.14 5.25 -7.50
CA ALA A 41 -8.80 6.32 -8.42
C ALA A 41 -7.47 7.01 -8.06
N SER A 42 -7.26 7.31 -6.77
CA SER A 42 -6.01 7.89 -6.30
C SER A 42 -4.80 6.97 -6.52
N LEU A 43 -4.95 5.66 -6.24
CA LEU A 43 -3.90 4.68 -6.46
C LEU A 43 -3.54 4.56 -7.95
N VAL A 44 -4.55 4.44 -8.80
CA VAL A 44 -4.35 4.33 -10.26
C VAL A 44 -3.69 5.59 -10.81
N ASP A 45 -4.17 6.79 -10.42
CA ASP A 45 -3.58 8.05 -10.90
C ASP A 45 -2.10 8.18 -10.50
N ARG A 46 -1.76 7.93 -9.24
CA ARG A 46 -0.38 8.03 -8.76
C ARG A 46 0.53 6.96 -9.35
N SER A 47 0.02 5.74 -9.48
CA SER A 47 0.76 4.64 -10.10
C SER A 47 1.00 4.92 -11.59
N ARG A 48 0.03 5.48 -12.30
CA ARG A 48 0.18 5.88 -13.71
C ARG A 48 1.32 6.89 -13.86
N HIS A 49 1.36 7.95 -13.05
CA HIS A 49 2.44 8.93 -13.09
C HIS A 49 3.80 8.31 -12.72
N ALA A 50 3.82 7.40 -11.73
CA ALA A 50 5.06 6.71 -11.35
C ALA A 50 5.59 5.83 -12.47
N VAL A 51 4.70 5.11 -13.16
CA VAL A 51 5.06 4.31 -14.34
C VAL A 51 5.61 5.20 -15.46
N GLU A 52 4.96 6.35 -15.75
CA GLU A 52 5.42 7.29 -16.75
C GLU A 52 6.83 7.82 -16.45
N MET A 53 7.10 8.20 -15.20
CA MET A 53 8.44 8.63 -14.76
C MET A 53 9.46 7.50 -14.89
N PHE A 54 9.09 6.30 -14.45
CA PHE A 54 9.98 5.13 -14.52
C PHE A 54 10.33 4.75 -15.96
N GLU A 55 9.32 4.72 -16.85
CA GLU A 55 9.53 4.41 -18.28
C GLU A 55 10.38 5.47 -18.98
N ALA A 56 10.29 6.73 -18.58
CA ALA A 56 11.14 7.80 -19.13
C ALA A 56 12.64 7.59 -18.79
N ASP A 57 12.93 7.07 -17.59
CA ASP A 57 14.31 6.86 -17.13
C ASP A 57 14.87 5.48 -17.51
N HIS A 58 14.03 4.44 -17.58
CA HIS A 58 14.45 3.05 -17.67
C HIS A 58 13.90 2.32 -18.91
N GLY A 59 13.02 2.95 -19.69
CA GLY A 59 12.34 2.33 -20.83
C GLY A 59 11.21 1.39 -20.41
N GLY A 60 10.60 0.72 -21.40
CA GLY A 60 9.50 -0.23 -21.18
C GLY A 60 9.97 -1.66 -20.93
N GLY A 61 9.01 -2.60 -20.82
CA GLY A 61 9.29 -4.05 -20.68
C GLY A 61 9.44 -4.54 -19.25
N HIS A 62 9.16 -3.70 -18.25
CA HIS A 62 9.20 -4.05 -16.83
C HIS A 62 7.84 -4.52 -16.33
N ALA A 63 7.83 -5.24 -15.19
CA ALA A 63 6.61 -5.70 -14.54
C ALA A 63 6.10 -4.65 -13.52
N PHE A 64 4.78 -4.54 -13.39
CA PHE A 64 4.13 -3.78 -12.33
C PHE A 64 3.80 -4.70 -11.16
N VAL A 65 4.47 -4.50 -10.04
CA VAL A 65 4.38 -5.37 -8.86
C VAL A 65 3.56 -4.70 -7.76
N VAL A 66 2.55 -5.40 -7.25
CA VAL A 66 1.70 -4.92 -6.13
C VAL A 66 1.68 -5.98 -5.03
N ALA A 67 2.08 -5.61 -3.82
CA ALA A 67 2.16 -6.51 -2.67
C ALA A 67 1.57 -5.88 -1.41
N GLY A 68 1.50 -6.65 -0.32
CA GLY A 68 0.98 -6.21 0.97
C GLY A 68 -0.53 -6.09 1.02
N GLY A 69 -1.06 -5.42 2.07
CA GLY A 69 -2.50 -5.34 2.34
C GLY A 69 -3.34 -4.70 1.22
N VAL A 70 -2.77 -3.80 0.42
CA VAL A 70 -3.45 -3.21 -0.75
C VAL A 70 -3.76 -4.29 -1.79
N ALA A 71 -2.82 -5.22 -2.02
CA ALA A 71 -3.01 -6.33 -2.96
C ALA A 71 -4.03 -7.38 -2.48
N ALA A 72 -4.40 -7.38 -1.20
CA ALA A 72 -5.47 -8.22 -0.65
C ALA A 72 -6.87 -7.70 -1.02
N ASN A 73 -7.04 -6.41 -1.25
CA ASN A 73 -8.31 -5.84 -1.69
C ASN A 73 -8.51 -6.11 -3.19
N GLN A 74 -9.50 -6.92 -3.53
CA GLN A 74 -9.74 -7.37 -4.90
C GLN A 74 -10.12 -6.24 -5.85
N SER A 75 -10.88 -5.22 -5.39
CA SER A 75 -11.25 -4.06 -6.22
C SER A 75 -10.03 -3.21 -6.56
N LEU A 76 -9.15 -2.97 -5.60
CA LEU A 76 -7.90 -2.23 -5.81
C LEU A 76 -6.94 -3.03 -6.71
N ARG A 77 -6.85 -4.34 -6.49
CA ARG A 77 -6.05 -5.25 -7.32
C ARG A 77 -6.51 -5.23 -8.77
N ALA A 78 -7.83 -5.31 -9.03
CA ALA A 78 -8.39 -5.24 -10.36
C ALA A 78 -8.11 -3.89 -11.04
N ALA A 79 -8.27 -2.78 -10.33
CA ALA A 79 -8.00 -1.44 -10.85
C ALA A 79 -6.51 -1.26 -11.25
N LEU A 80 -5.59 -1.75 -10.42
CA LEU A 80 -4.15 -1.68 -10.70
C LEU A 80 -3.70 -2.67 -11.78
N SER A 81 -4.34 -3.84 -11.88
CA SER A 81 -4.15 -4.78 -12.98
C SER A 81 -4.58 -4.18 -14.32
N GLY A 82 -5.72 -3.49 -14.36
CA GLY A 82 -6.19 -2.78 -15.55
C GLY A 82 -5.24 -1.65 -15.98
N LEU A 83 -4.62 -0.95 -15.02
CA LEU A 83 -3.58 0.02 -15.34
C LEU A 83 -2.37 -0.66 -16.00
N ALA A 84 -1.86 -1.75 -15.42
CA ALA A 84 -0.72 -2.49 -15.97
C ALA A 84 -1.01 -3.02 -17.38
N GLU A 85 -2.20 -3.60 -17.59
CA GLU A 85 -2.66 -4.06 -18.89
C GLU A 85 -2.70 -2.93 -19.92
N SER A 86 -3.23 -1.76 -19.57
CA SER A 86 -3.29 -0.59 -20.45
C SER A 86 -1.91 -0.07 -20.89
N ARG A 87 -0.86 -0.43 -20.14
CA ARG A 87 0.55 -0.08 -20.42
C ARG A 87 1.34 -1.23 -21.00
N GLY A 88 0.71 -2.38 -21.28
CA GLY A 88 1.41 -3.58 -21.76
C GLY A 88 2.40 -4.17 -20.75
N MET A 89 2.23 -3.87 -19.46
CA MET A 89 3.10 -4.36 -18.38
C MET A 89 2.56 -5.65 -17.78
N PRO A 90 3.39 -6.68 -17.54
CA PRO A 90 2.99 -7.80 -16.71
C PRO A 90 2.60 -7.33 -15.30
N PHE A 91 1.40 -7.72 -14.84
CA PHE A 91 0.95 -7.47 -13.47
C PHE A 91 1.33 -8.65 -12.57
N ILE A 92 2.08 -8.39 -11.52
CA ILE A 92 2.53 -9.41 -10.57
C ILE A 92 2.01 -9.05 -9.17
N ALA A 93 1.27 -9.97 -8.56
CA ALA A 93 0.86 -9.84 -7.18
C ALA A 93 0.88 -11.20 -6.48
N PRO A 94 1.29 -11.27 -5.20
CA PRO A 94 1.29 -12.51 -4.44
C PRO A 94 -0.11 -13.13 -4.34
N PRO A 95 -0.22 -14.44 -4.05
CA PRO A 95 -1.47 -15.05 -3.60
C PRO A 95 -2.07 -14.27 -2.42
N LEU A 96 -3.40 -14.19 -2.35
CA LEU A 96 -4.10 -13.38 -1.32
C LEU A 96 -3.67 -13.75 0.10
N ALA A 97 -3.43 -15.01 0.38
CA ALA A 97 -2.96 -15.49 1.69
C ALA A 97 -1.58 -14.94 2.12
N LEU A 98 -0.77 -14.50 1.16
CA LEU A 98 0.55 -13.91 1.41
C LEU A 98 0.56 -12.38 1.34
N CYS A 99 -0.60 -11.74 1.08
CA CYS A 99 -0.71 -10.29 1.04
C CYS A 99 -0.87 -9.63 2.41
N THR A 100 -1.16 -10.41 3.45
CA THR A 100 -1.25 -9.96 4.84
C THR A 100 -0.06 -10.49 5.64
N ASP A 101 0.05 -10.10 6.91
CA ASP A 101 1.08 -10.62 7.80
C ASP A 101 1.01 -12.15 7.83
N ASN A 102 2.16 -12.80 7.58
CA ASN A 102 2.26 -14.25 7.56
C ASN A 102 3.65 -14.71 7.99
N ALA A 103 3.72 -15.90 8.58
CA ALA A 103 4.97 -16.48 9.07
C ALA A 103 5.96 -16.80 7.93
N ALA A 104 5.47 -17.09 6.72
CA ALA A 104 6.34 -17.47 5.60
C ALA A 104 7.27 -16.33 5.19
N MET A 105 6.79 -15.07 5.16
CA MET A 105 7.63 -13.92 4.83
C MET A 105 8.73 -13.68 5.87
N ILE A 106 8.45 -13.94 7.15
CA ILE A 106 9.43 -13.79 8.24
C ILE A 106 10.45 -14.92 8.18
N ALA A 107 10.01 -16.16 7.96
CA ALA A 107 10.89 -17.31 7.80
C ALA A 107 11.82 -17.13 6.58
N TRP A 108 11.29 -16.62 5.47
CA TRP A 108 12.08 -16.32 4.28
C TRP A 108 13.15 -15.25 4.56
N ALA A 109 12.76 -14.13 5.20
CA ALA A 109 13.71 -13.09 5.58
C ALA A 109 14.81 -13.61 6.51
N GLY A 110 14.47 -14.50 7.46
CA GLY A 110 15.43 -15.19 8.31
C GLY A 110 16.39 -16.08 7.53
N HIS A 111 15.86 -16.85 6.58
CA HIS A 111 16.66 -17.69 5.69
C HIS A 111 17.67 -16.87 4.87
N GLU A 112 17.24 -15.80 4.25
CA GLU A 112 18.12 -14.91 3.45
C GLU A 112 19.22 -14.28 4.33
N ARG A 113 18.88 -13.84 5.54
CA ARG A 113 19.88 -13.32 6.49
C ARG A 113 20.94 -14.35 6.86
N MET A 114 20.52 -15.60 7.11
CA MET A 114 21.44 -16.68 7.39
C MET A 114 22.33 -17.00 6.18
N ALA A 115 21.78 -16.97 4.98
CA ALA A 115 22.54 -17.25 3.75
C ALA A 115 23.66 -16.23 3.50
N VAL A 116 23.48 -14.97 3.91
CA VAL A 116 24.54 -13.94 3.85
C VAL A 116 25.43 -13.89 5.10
N GLY A 117 25.33 -14.89 5.99
CA GLY A 117 26.18 -15.01 7.16
C GLY A 117 25.79 -14.11 8.35
N ALA A 118 24.59 -13.54 8.35
CA ALA A 118 24.13 -12.75 9.50
C ALA A 118 23.89 -13.66 10.70
N SER A 119 24.37 -13.24 11.86
CA SER A 119 24.09 -13.92 13.14
C SER A 119 22.63 -13.68 13.56
N GLY A 120 22.07 -14.59 14.36
CA GLY A 120 20.78 -14.38 15.01
C GLY A 120 20.83 -13.20 15.99
N ASP A 121 19.71 -12.53 16.14
CA ASP A 121 19.54 -11.51 17.17
C ASP A 121 19.37 -12.16 18.56
N SER A 122 19.61 -11.40 19.62
CA SER A 122 19.38 -11.88 20.99
C SER A 122 17.87 -12.00 21.28
N LEU A 123 17.51 -12.83 22.27
CA LEU A 123 16.10 -13.06 22.64
C LEU A 123 15.40 -11.84 23.25
N ASP A 124 16.16 -10.81 23.63
CA ASP A 124 15.65 -9.52 24.13
C ASP A 124 15.48 -8.48 23.01
N PHE A 125 15.58 -8.88 21.75
CA PHE A 125 15.33 -8.02 20.59
C PHE A 125 13.96 -7.36 20.70
N LYS A 126 13.95 -6.03 20.67
CA LYS A 126 12.72 -5.25 20.76
C LYS A 126 12.13 -4.97 19.38
N PRO A 127 10.82 -5.21 19.16
CA PRO A 127 10.19 -4.86 17.90
C PRO A 127 10.25 -3.34 17.67
N ARG A 128 10.48 -2.95 16.42
CA ARG A 128 10.54 -1.54 16.00
C ARG A 128 9.34 -1.24 15.11
N PRO A 129 8.27 -0.61 15.61
CA PRO A 129 7.05 -0.31 14.83
C PRO A 129 7.32 0.59 13.63
N ARG A 130 8.39 1.39 13.70
CA ARG A 130 8.86 2.26 12.62
C ARG A 130 10.33 1.99 12.40
N TRP A 131 10.59 1.04 11.52
CA TRP A 131 11.94 0.69 11.13
C TRP A 131 12.22 1.27 9.75
N PRO A 132 13.00 2.36 9.62
CA PRO A 132 13.36 2.87 8.31
C PRO A 132 14.26 1.86 7.60
N LEU A 133 13.94 1.57 6.34
CA LEU A 133 14.78 0.70 5.49
C LEU A 133 16.13 1.37 5.20
N ASP A 134 16.10 2.69 5.06
CA ASP A 134 17.28 3.52 4.92
C ASP A 134 17.26 4.57 6.07
N PRO A 135 18.16 4.46 7.06
CA PRO A 135 18.22 5.40 8.18
C PRO A 135 18.63 6.82 7.76
N ASP A 136 19.29 6.97 6.62
CA ASP A 136 19.78 8.24 6.10
C ASP A 136 18.80 8.91 5.11
N ALA A 137 17.72 8.19 4.74
CA ALA A 137 16.69 8.73 3.86
C ALA A 137 16.00 9.96 4.46
N ALA A 138 15.70 10.95 3.63
CA ALA A 138 14.91 12.10 4.02
C ALA A 138 13.56 11.66 4.60
N LYS A 139 13.14 12.24 5.73
CA LYS A 139 11.84 11.93 6.33
C LYS A 139 10.73 12.29 5.35
N SER A 140 9.83 11.34 5.07
CA SER A 140 8.68 11.60 4.20
C SER A 140 7.80 12.72 4.78
N ILE A 141 7.37 13.63 3.90
CA ILE A 141 6.46 14.72 4.25
C ILE A 141 5.16 14.11 4.80
N GLY A 142 4.74 14.52 5.98
CA GLY A 142 3.50 14.02 6.61
C GLY A 142 3.65 12.80 7.53
N ALA A 143 4.84 12.23 7.67
CA ALA A 143 5.12 11.30 8.76
C ALA A 143 5.11 12.12 10.07
N GLY A 144 3.93 12.30 10.67
CA GLY A 144 3.78 12.98 11.96
C GLY A 144 4.79 12.43 12.95
N ALA A 145 5.44 13.32 13.71
CA ALA A 145 6.31 12.92 14.81
C ALA A 145 5.55 11.94 15.71
N ALA A 146 5.94 10.67 15.71
CA ALA A 146 5.44 9.76 16.72
C ALA A 146 5.94 10.29 18.05
N LYS A 147 5.02 10.64 18.91
CA LYS A 147 5.37 10.83 20.32
C LYS A 147 5.99 9.50 20.78
N ALA A 148 7.24 9.61 21.25
CA ALA A 148 7.92 8.51 21.91
C ALA A 148 7.15 8.07 23.17
#